data_d65f6d33f05d09d597dffd263b1ff96c
#
_entry.id   d65f6d33f05d09d597dffd263b1ff96c
#
_cell.length_a   1.000
_cell.length_b   1.000
_cell.length_c   1.000
_cell.angle_alpha   90.00
_cell.angle_beta   90.00
_cell.angle_gamma   90.00
#
_symmetry.space_group_name_H-M   'P 1'
#
loop_
_entity.id
_entity.type
_entity.pdbx_description
1 polymer ?
#
loop_
_entity_poly.entity_id
_entity_poly.type
_entity_poly.pdbx_seq_one_letter_code
_entity_poly.pdbx_strand_id
1 'polypeptide(L)'
;MSDPLNALILSGHMTREHDNEHRSFRQHNQWLTTLLEDTGRFRVRVIEDPRGLGAEIIDKYDVVLVVFEGRDGYHEKATGFGRETDEALLRFVHDRGKGMVWFHGSAAQEDDWGYPEEYNVMRGAKLSVPTGLRPRPWGEAQLDTVEPRHPITEGISARWTVTGDDILTGVELYDGAQVLITTFDDLESYENAPVWPMSHYPVAIPAEGIAALPGMNTDQPLAWINQYGAGRCFTITIGHDIDTFRRIEFIRMFPRGVEWAATGEVTLQGPDRRGERRFLPWPYYNREG
;
A
#
# COMPACT_ATOMS: atom_id res chain seq x y z
N MET A 1 4.30 21.75 19.87
CA MET A 1 4.15 20.85 18.72
C MET A 1 5.44 20.03 18.69
N SER A 2 5.34 18.71 18.61
CA SER A 2 6.52 17.84 18.40
C SER A 2 7.15 18.13 17.04
N ASP A 3 8.46 17.90 16.90
CA ASP A 3 9.14 18.05 15.61
C ASP A 3 8.48 17.12 14.55
N PRO A 4 8.41 17.56 13.29
CA PRO A 4 7.89 16.72 12.22
C PRO A 4 8.71 15.45 12.05
N LEU A 5 8.05 14.34 11.78
CA LEU A 5 8.68 13.06 11.43
C LEU A 5 9.25 13.13 10.00
N ASN A 6 10.44 12.59 9.82
CA ASN A 6 11.04 12.48 8.50
C ASN A 6 10.58 11.17 7.82
N ALA A 7 9.85 11.29 6.74
CA ALA A 7 9.36 10.17 5.94
C ALA A 7 10.13 10.09 4.61
N LEU A 8 10.56 8.89 4.25
CA LEU A 8 11.21 8.61 2.98
C LEU A 8 10.30 7.76 2.12
N ILE A 9 9.94 8.23 0.94
CA ILE A 9 9.25 7.43 -0.08
C ILE A 9 10.31 6.86 -1.03
N LEU A 10 10.43 5.55 -1.03
CA LEU A 10 11.17 4.81 -2.04
C LEU A 10 10.23 4.48 -3.19
N SER A 11 10.50 5.05 -4.35
CA SER A 11 9.62 5.02 -5.48
C SER A 11 10.37 4.65 -6.75
N GLY A 12 9.64 4.47 -7.79
CA GLY A 12 10.13 4.17 -9.12
C GLY A 12 9.44 2.96 -9.71
N HIS A 13 9.32 3.01 -11.00
CA HIS A 13 8.93 1.88 -11.81
C HIS A 13 9.88 1.82 -12.99
N MET A 14 10.39 0.64 -13.27
CA MET A 14 11.47 0.47 -14.25
C MET A 14 10.95 0.42 -15.69
N THR A 15 9.63 0.36 -15.89
CA THR A 15 9.08 0.29 -17.25
C THR A 15 8.55 1.64 -17.73
N ARG A 16 9.01 2.04 -18.90
CA ARG A 16 8.44 3.21 -19.62
C ARG A 16 6.96 3.04 -19.97
N GLU A 17 6.46 1.82 -19.99
CA GLU A 17 5.08 1.50 -20.34
C GLU A 17 4.11 1.94 -19.26
N HIS A 18 4.43 1.76 -17.99
CA HIS A 18 3.61 2.25 -16.87
C HIS A 18 3.63 3.78 -16.72
N ASP A 19 4.68 4.45 -17.18
CA ASP A 19 4.73 5.92 -17.21
C ASP A 19 3.71 6.55 -18.18
N ASN A 20 3.22 5.79 -19.14
CA ASN A 20 2.24 6.24 -20.15
C ASN A 20 0.79 5.82 -19.83
N GLU A 21 0.59 4.96 -18.84
CA GLU A 21 -0.74 4.62 -18.37
C GLU A 21 -1.27 5.75 -17.47
N HIS A 22 -2.59 5.79 -17.27
CA HIS A 22 -3.28 6.82 -16.48
C HIS A 22 -2.85 6.92 -15.00
N ARG A 23 -1.77 6.24 -14.59
CA ARG A 23 -1.41 5.93 -13.21
C ARG A 23 0.10 5.89 -13.00
N SER A 24 0.80 6.97 -13.33
CA SER A 24 2.23 6.99 -13.09
C SER A 24 2.54 6.98 -11.59
N PHE A 25 3.56 6.23 -11.18
CA PHE A 25 4.07 6.23 -9.80
C PHE A 25 4.41 7.64 -9.31
N ARG A 26 4.71 8.59 -10.22
CA ARG A 26 4.94 9.99 -9.90
C ARG A 26 3.69 10.70 -9.41
N GLN A 27 2.52 10.32 -9.91
CA GLN A 27 1.25 10.80 -9.35
C GLN A 27 1.05 10.27 -7.95
N HIS A 28 1.27 8.98 -7.70
CA HIS A 28 1.22 8.42 -6.35
C HIS A 28 2.18 9.14 -5.40
N ASN A 29 3.42 9.39 -5.82
CA ASN A 29 4.38 10.14 -5.03
C ASN A 29 3.86 11.50 -4.62
N GLN A 30 3.29 12.24 -5.57
CA GLN A 30 2.74 13.57 -5.32
C GLN A 30 1.56 13.52 -4.34
N TRP A 31 0.65 12.55 -4.50
CA TRP A 31 -0.51 12.40 -3.64
C TRP A 31 -0.12 11.99 -2.22
N LEU A 32 0.73 10.97 -2.08
CA LEU A 32 1.20 10.51 -0.78
C LEU A 32 1.99 11.60 -0.06
N THR A 33 2.84 12.34 -0.77
CA THR A 33 3.56 13.48 -0.21
C THR A 33 2.59 14.54 0.29
N THR A 34 1.61 14.92 -0.52
CA THR A 34 0.60 15.93 -0.15
C THR A 34 -0.21 15.48 1.07
N LEU A 35 -0.70 14.24 1.07
CA LEU A 35 -1.46 13.70 2.20
C LEU A 35 -0.68 13.74 3.51
N LEU A 36 0.61 13.44 3.47
CA LEU A 36 1.46 13.42 4.66
C LEU A 36 1.83 14.83 5.12
N GLU A 37 2.31 15.69 4.21
CA GLU A 37 2.78 17.03 4.54
C GLU A 37 1.66 17.97 4.96
N ASP A 38 0.45 17.84 4.39
CA ASP A 38 -0.73 18.64 4.76
C ASP A 38 -1.17 18.41 6.22
N THR A 39 -0.79 17.27 6.81
CA THR A 39 -1.00 17.04 8.25
C THR A 39 -0.14 17.95 9.14
N GLY A 40 0.94 18.50 8.61
CA GLY A 40 1.96 19.20 9.37
C GLY A 40 2.82 18.28 10.27
N ARG A 41 2.57 16.96 10.24
CA ARG A 41 3.25 15.96 11.07
C ARG A 41 4.50 15.39 10.39
N PHE A 42 4.59 15.47 9.06
CA PHE A 42 5.65 14.87 8.29
C PHE A 42 6.42 15.89 7.45
N ARG A 43 7.70 15.57 7.21
CA ARG A 43 8.51 16.08 6.12
C ARG A 43 8.85 14.92 5.21
N VAL A 44 8.47 15.01 3.95
CA VAL A 44 8.56 13.90 3.01
C VAL A 44 9.71 14.13 2.03
N ARG A 45 10.50 13.10 1.79
CA ARG A 45 11.44 13.04 0.69
C ARG A 45 11.11 11.84 -0.18
N VAL A 46 11.14 12.05 -1.49
CA VAL A 46 10.97 10.98 -2.49
C VAL A 46 12.32 10.69 -3.11
N ILE A 47 12.66 9.42 -3.22
CA ILE A 47 13.80 8.93 -3.99
C ILE A 47 13.26 7.97 -5.04
N GLU A 48 13.40 8.35 -6.30
CA GLU A 48 13.15 7.49 -7.45
C GLU A 48 14.40 6.64 -7.68
N ASP A 49 14.23 5.34 -7.92
CA ASP A 49 15.29 4.35 -8.00
C ASP A 49 16.08 4.19 -6.69
N PRO A 50 15.55 3.42 -5.74
CA PRO A 50 16.14 3.24 -4.42
C PRO A 50 17.38 2.33 -4.38
N ARG A 51 17.81 1.77 -5.51
CA ARG A 51 18.93 0.85 -5.56
C ARG A 51 20.25 1.50 -5.14
N GLY A 52 20.98 0.81 -4.27
CA GLY A 52 22.26 1.29 -3.75
C GLY A 52 22.13 2.35 -2.64
N LEU A 53 20.96 2.52 -2.04
CA LEU A 53 20.81 3.34 -0.85
C LEU A 53 21.38 2.61 0.37
N GLY A 54 22.43 3.19 0.93
CA GLY A 54 23.03 2.69 2.17
C GLY A 54 22.32 3.19 3.42
N ALA A 55 22.69 2.57 4.53
CA ALA A 55 22.15 2.89 5.85
C ALA A 55 22.40 4.34 6.28
N GLU A 56 23.49 4.95 5.84
CA GLU A 56 23.83 6.35 6.16
C GLU A 56 22.81 7.36 5.62
N ILE A 57 22.00 6.94 4.64
CA ILE A 57 20.88 7.73 4.12
C ILE A 57 19.58 7.32 4.81
N ILE A 58 19.28 6.01 4.85
CA ILE A 58 18.03 5.47 5.38
C ILE A 58 17.86 5.76 6.86
N ASP A 59 18.92 5.68 7.66
CA ASP A 59 18.89 5.90 9.12
C ASP A 59 18.52 7.35 9.53
N LYS A 60 18.46 8.29 8.57
CA LYS A 60 18.04 9.69 8.83
C LYS A 60 16.53 9.88 8.96
N TYR A 61 15.78 8.84 8.61
CA TYR A 61 14.32 8.90 8.58
C TYR A 61 13.69 8.18 9.78
N ASP A 62 12.44 8.47 10.03
CA ASP A 62 11.64 7.84 11.07
C ASP A 62 10.77 6.71 10.50
N VAL A 63 10.42 6.83 9.23
CA VAL A 63 9.63 5.85 8.50
C VAL A 63 10.02 5.84 7.03
N VAL A 64 10.01 4.64 6.44
CA VAL A 64 10.20 4.43 5.01
C VAL A 64 8.89 3.88 4.42
N LEU A 65 8.45 4.49 3.33
CA LEU A 65 7.31 4.04 2.52
C LEU A 65 7.83 3.44 1.23
N VAL A 66 7.46 2.21 0.94
CA VAL A 66 7.82 1.55 -0.31
C VAL A 66 6.65 1.66 -1.29
N VAL A 67 6.89 2.33 -2.40
CA VAL A 67 5.98 2.50 -3.54
C VAL A 67 6.62 1.94 -4.80
N PHE A 68 7.66 1.16 -4.63
CA PHE A 68 8.50 0.60 -5.69
C PHE A 68 8.18 -0.87 -5.90
N GLU A 69 7.87 -1.27 -7.11
CA GLU A 69 7.56 -2.67 -7.43
C GLU A 69 8.80 -3.49 -7.81
N GLY A 70 9.91 -2.84 -8.11
CA GLY A 70 11.19 -3.51 -8.36
C GLY A 70 11.33 -4.22 -9.70
N ARG A 71 10.42 -3.98 -10.64
CA ARG A 71 10.44 -4.61 -11.97
C ARG A 71 11.24 -3.80 -12.98
N ASP A 72 12.10 -4.48 -13.71
CA ASP A 72 12.73 -3.99 -14.95
C ASP A 72 11.94 -4.50 -16.18
N GLY A 73 10.72 -4.01 -16.36
CA GLY A 73 9.87 -4.43 -17.47
C GLY A 73 8.97 -5.64 -17.13
N TYR A 74 7.92 -5.81 -17.93
CA TYR A 74 6.94 -6.88 -17.75
C TYR A 74 7.48 -8.30 -17.90
N HIS A 75 8.66 -8.46 -18.47
CA HIS A 75 9.26 -9.73 -18.84
C HIS A 75 10.70 -9.88 -18.37
N GLU A 76 11.25 -8.88 -17.73
CA GLU A 76 12.60 -8.94 -17.19
C GLU A 76 12.57 -9.25 -15.71
N LYS A 77 13.56 -10.01 -15.26
CA LYS A 77 13.74 -10.35 -13.86
C LYS A 77 13.78 -9.08 -13.03
N ALA A 78 12.90 -8.98 -12.05
CA ALA A 78 13.01 -7.94 -11.06
C ALA A 78 14.35 -8.05 -10.34
N THR A 79 14.97 -6.92 -10.08
CA THR A 79 16.30 -6.87 -9.46
C THR A 79 16.23 -6.55 -7.98
N GLY A 80 15.02 -6.37 -7.41
CA GLY A 80 14.85 -5.90 -6.05
C GLY A 80 15.49 -4.52 -5.83
N PHE A 81 15.76 -4.17 -4.58
CA PHE A 81 16.51 -2.94 -4.25
C PHE A 81 18.03 -3.14 -4.32
N GLY A 82 18.47 -4.40 -4.37
CA GLY A 82 19.86 -4.78 -4.27
C GLY A 82 20.36 -4.91 -2.82
N ARG A 83 21.34 -5.77 -2.62
CA ARG A 83 21.78 -6.23 -1.31
C ARG A 83 22.06 -5.12 -0.30
N GLU A 84 22.70 -4.03 -0.69
CA GLU A 84 23.04 -2.93 0.21
C GLU A 84 21.78 -2.24 0.76
N THR A 85 20.82 -1.97 -0.11
CA THR A 85 19.55 -1.35 0.28
C THR A 85 18.69 -2.31 1.09
N ASP A 86 18.65 -3.59 0.68
CA ASP A 86 17.88 -4.61 1.39
C ASP A 86 18.40 -4.80 2.83
N GLU A 87 19.72 -4.96 3.02
CA GLU A 87 20.35 -5.06 4.34
C GLU A 87 20.09 -3.82 5.19
N ALA A 88 20.12 -2.63 4.57
CA ALA A 88 19.87 -1.38 5.27
C ALA A 88 18.41 -1.26 5.73
N LEU A 89 17.44 -1.64 4.89
CA LEU A 89 16.00 -1.61 5.22
C LEU A 89 15.64 -2.64 6.29
N LEU A 90 16.16 -3.86 6.18
CA LEU A 90 15.94 -4.90 7.18
C LEU A 90 16.44 -4.45 8.56
N ARG A 91 17.67 -3.92 8.62
CA ARG A 91 18.24 -3.39 9.85
C ARG A 91 17.49 -2.17 10.38
N PHE A 92 17.05 -1.27 9.50
CA PHE A 92 16.29 -0.07 9.85
C PHE A 92 15.04 -0.41 10.66
N VAL A 93 14.30 -1.43 10.23
CA VAL A 93 13.10 -1.87 10.93
C VAL A 93 13.46 -2.77 12.11
N HIS A 94 14.20 -3.86 11.86
CA HIS A 94 14.43 -4.90 12.86
C HIS A 94 15.23 -4.39 14.07
N ASP A 95 16.37 -3.74 13.82
CA ASP A 95 17.31 -3.39 14.87
C ASP A 95 17.13 -1.96 15.39
N ARG A 96 16.79 -1.02 14.49
CA ARG A 96 16.62 0.40 14.86
C ARG A 96 15.22 0.72 15.35
N GLY A 97 14.27 -0.21 15.23
CA GLY A 97 12.90 -0.01 15.70
C GLY A 97 12.10 1.03 14.91
N LYS A 98 12.52 1.33 13.68
CA LYS A 98 11.89 2.33 12.81
C LYS A 98 10.69 1.75 12.06
N GLY A 99 9.93 2.62 11.38
CA GLY A 99 8.70 2.26 10.69
C GLY A 99 8.91 1.89 9.22
N MET A 100 8.12 0.91 8.74
CA MET A 100 8.01 0.59 7.34
C MET A 100 6.55 0.62 6.91
N VAL A 101 6.28 1.17 5.72
CA VAL A 101 4.97 1.14 5.09
C VAL A 101 5.10 0.50 3.71
N TRP A 102 4.29 -0.51 3.45
CA TRP A 102 4.17 -1.15 2.15
C TRP A 102 2.87 -0.69 1.49
N PHE A 103 3.02 -0.04 0.35
CA PHE A 103 1.92 0.61 -0.33
C PHE A 103 1.59 -0.08 -1.64
N HIS A 104 0.33 -0.50 -1.79
CA HIS A 104 -0.27 -1.08 -2.99
C HIS A 104 0.59 -2.20 -3.60
N GLY A 105 1.01 -2.09 -4.86
CA GLY A 105 1.78 -3.11 -5.58
C GLY A 105 3.11 -3.50 -4.92
N SER A 106 3.71 -2.61 -4.11
CA SER A 106 4.93 -2.96 -3.37
C SER A 106 4.69 -4.00 -2.27
N ALA A 107 3.46 -4.23 -1.89
CA ALA A 107 3.10 -5.31 -0.96
C ALA A 107 3.15 -6.69 -1.62
N ALA A 108 3.06 -6.76 -2.96
CA ALA A 108 3.17 -8.00 -3.72
C ALA A 108 4.63 -8.34 -4.02
N GLN A 109 4.91 -9.63 -4.10
CA GLN A 109 6.22 -10.14 -4.45
C GLN A 109 6.09 -11.50 -5.12
N GLU A 110 6.75 -11.67 -6.24
CA GLU A 110 6.94 -13.00 -6.85
C GLU A 110 8.27 -13.61 -6.37
N ASP A 111 8.33 -14.92 -6.29
CA ASP A 111 9.48 -15.64 -5.72
C ASP A 111 10.79 -15.38 -6.48
N ASP A 112 10.72 -14.97 -7.74
CA ASP A 112 11.88 -14.70 -8.60
C ASP A 112 12.25 -13.21 -8.71
N TRP A 113 11.61 -12.32 -7.95
CA TRP A 113 11.90 -10.88 -8.00
C TRP A 113 13.20 -10.47 -7.31
N GLY A 114 13.88 -11.41 -6.68
CA GLY A 114 15.16 -11.17 -6.05
C GLY A 114 15.11 -10.39 -4.74
N TYR A 115 13.92 -10.27 -4.13
CA TYR A 115 13.75 -9.71 -2.80
C TYR A 115 14.08 -10.74 -1.71
N PRO A 116 14.58 -10.29 -0.55
CA PRO A 116 14.73 -11.16 0.62
C PRO A 116 13.39 -11.74 1.07
N GLU A 117 13.36 -13.00 1.48
CA GLU A 117 12.17 -13.64 2.08
C GLU A 117 11.73 -12.92 3.36
N GLU A 118 12.66 -12.31 4.06
CA GLU A 118 12.41 -11.49 5.25
C GLU A 118 11.43 -10.34 4.99
N TYR A 119 11.26 -9.90 3.74
CA TYR A 119 10.26 -8.88 3.41
C TYR A 119 8.83 -9.40 3.58
N ASN A 120 8.57 -10.68 3.35
CA ASN A 120 7.27 -11.27 3.65
C ASN A 120 7.00 -11.26 5.15
N VAL A 121 8.00 -11.61 5.97
CA VAL A 121 7.91 -11.54 7.42
C VAL A 121 7.71 -10.09 7.88
N MET A 122 8.47 -9.15 7.30
CA MET A 122 8.34 -7.72 7.60
C MET A 122 6.96 -7.17 7.22
N ARG A 123 6.39 -7.58 6.10
CA ARG A 123 5.02 -7.22 5.70
C ARG A 123 3.95 -7.90 6.55
N GLY A 124 4.27 -8.99 7.23
CA GLY A 124 3.32 -9.81 7.96
C GLY A 124 2.40 -10.61 7.05
N ALA A 125 2.77 -10.76 5.78
CA ALA A 125 1.95 -11.46 4.80
C ALA A 125 2.78 -11.90 3.59
N LYS A 126 2.33 -12.96 2.95
CA LYS A 126 2.76 -13.35 1.63
C LYS A 126 1.67 -13.01 0.60
N LEU A 127 2.05 -12.22 -0.39
CA LEU A 127 1.24 -11.89 -1.55
C LEU A 127 2.04 -12.29 -2.77
N SER A 128 1.77 -13.45 -3.32
CA SER A 128 2.51 -13.93 -4.48
C SER A 128 1.61 -14.26 -5.66
N VAL A 129 2.01 -13.79 -6.83
CA VAL A 129 1.49 -14.23 -8.12
C VAL A 129 2.41 -15.36 -8.59
N PRO A 130 1.93 -16.49 -9.08
CA PRO A 130 0.53 -16.84 -9.35
C PRO A 130 -0.18 -17.58 -8.22
N THR A 131 0.44 -17.72 -7.02
CA THR A 131 -0.05 -18.64 -5.98
C THR A 131 -1.30 -18.16 -5.26
N GLY A 132 -1.58 -16.88 -5.23
CA GLY A 132 -2.74 -16.36 -4.52
C GLY A 132 -3.16 -14.97 -4.95
N LEU A 133 -2.19 -14.08 -5.18
CA LEU A 133 -2.49 -12.70 -5.53
C LEU A 133 -3.22 -12.62 -6.87
N ARG A 134 -4.35 -11.96 -6.88
CA ARG A 134 -5.08 -11.62 -8.09
C ARG A 134 -5.78 -10.27 -7.92
N PRO A 135 -5.83 -9.47 -8.95
CA PRO A 135 -6.71 -8.32 -8.94
C PRO A 135 -8.16 -8.79 -9.05
N ARG A 136 -9.02 -8.27 -8.18
CA ARG A 136 -10.46 -8.39 -8.31
C ARG A 136 -10.90 -7.61 -9.56
N PRO A 137 -11.95 -8.04 -10.28
CA PRO A 137 -12.48 -7.28 -11.41
C PRO A 137 -12.79 -5.85 -11.03
N TRP A 138 -12.51 -4.92 -11.94
CA TRP A 138 -12.76 -3.50 -11.74
C TRP A 138 -14.23 -3.22 -11.52
N GLY A 139 -14.47 -2.34 -10.58
CA GLY A 139 -15.81 -1.95 -10.24
C GLY A 139 -15.84 -1.29 -8.86
N GLU A 140 -16.98 -1.31 -8.26
CA GLU A 140 -17.16 -0.90 -6.88
C GLU A 140 -16.77 -2.04 -5.94
N ALA A 141 -15.89 -1.77 -4.99
CA ALA A 141 -15.57 -2.68 -3.92
C ALA A 141 -16.03 -2.10 -2.59
N GLN A 142 -16.78 -2.89 -1.83
CA GLN A 142 -17.16 -2.53 -0.47
C GLN A 142 -16.06 -2.97 0.48
N LEU A 143 -15.67 -2.06 1.35
CA LEU A 143 -14.63 -2.26 2.36
C LEU A 143 -15.25 -2.21 3.75
N ASP A 144 -14.83 -3.12 4.62
CA ASP A 144 -15.25 -3.18 6.01
C ASP A 144 -14.09 -2.83 6.94
N THR A 145 -14.35 -1.91 7.89
CA THR A 145 -13.41 -1.56 8.96
C THR A 145 -13.60 -2.56 10.10
N VAL A 146 -12.67 -3.53 10.23
CA VAL A 146 -12.80 -4.63 11.18
C VAL A 146 -12.27 -4.30 12.57
N GLU A 147 -11.39 -3.31 12.67
CA GLU A 147 -10.85 -2.81 13.94
C GLU A 147 -11.18 -1.32 14.15
N PRO A 148 -12.46 -0.96 14.39
CA PRO A 148 -12.90 0.44 14.43
C PRO A 148 -12.41 1.21 15.66
N ARG A 149 -11.82 0.54 16.65
CA ARG A 149 -11.24 1.15 17.85
C ARG A 149 -9.73 1.30 17.78
N HIS A 150 -9.09 0.75 16.76
CA HIS A 150 -7.66 0.94 16.58
C HIS A 150 -7.37 2.40 16.24
N PRO A 151 -6.33 3.05 16.81
CA PRO A 151 -6.07 4.48 16.57
C PRO A 151 -5.93 4.85 15.09
N ILE A 152 -5.46 3.94 14.25
CA ILE A 152 -5.36 4.15 12.79
C ILE A 152 -6.75 4.31 12.16
N THR A 153 -7.72 3.52 12.60
CA THR A 153 -9.06 3.42 12.00
C THR A 153 -10.16 4.13 12.81
N GLU A 154 -9.82 4.72 13.95
CA GLU A 154 -10.79 5.42 14.79
C GLU A 154 -11.50 6.53 14.02
N GLY A 155 -12.84 6.50 14.05
CA GLY A 155 -13.71 7.48 13.38
C GLY A 155 -13.80 7.29 11.85
N ILE A 156 -13.32 6.16 11.33
CA ILE A 156 -13.58 5.74 9.95
C ILE A 156 -14.94 5.04 9.89
N SER A 157 -15.63 5.19 8.75
CA SER A 157 -16.89 4.49 8.50
C SER A 157 -16.71 2.98 8.67
N ALA A 158 -17.65 2.33 9.37
CA ALA A 158 -17.62 0.87 9.54
C ALA A 158 -17.64 0.14 8.18
N ARG A 159 -18.29 0.77 7.19
CA ARG A 159 -18.42 0.27 5.83
C ARG A 159 -18.34 1.43 4.84
N TRP A 160 -17.53 1.31 3.81
CA TRP A 160 -17.30 2.33 2.80
C TRP A 160 -16.93 1.69 1.46
N THR A 161 -16.87 2.46 0.38
CA THR A 161 -16.63 1.93 -0.96
C THR A 161 -15.48 2.64 -1.66
N VAL A 162 -14.78 1.89 -2.49
CA VAL A 162 -13.86 2.42 -3.49
C VAL A 162 -14.34 2.02 -4.88
N THR A 163 -14.05 2.84 -5.86
CA THR A 163 -14.44 2.60 -7.26
C THR A 163 -13.20 2.66 -8.15
N GLY A 164 -13.05 1.69 -9.03
CA GLY A 164 -11.96 1.67 -10.00
C GLY A 164 -10.58 1.40 -9.40
N ASP A 165 -10.51 0.95 -8.15
CA ASP A 165 -9.24 0.55 -7.54
C ASP A 165 -8.88 -0.89 -7.92
N ASP A 166 -7.61 -1.19 -7.92
CA ASP A 166 -7.09 -2.54 -8.13
C ASP A 166 -7.04 -3.26 -6.77
N ILE A 167 -8.03 -4.11 -6.54
CA ILE A 167 -8.18 -4.81 -5.26
C ILE A 167 -7.40 -6.12 -5.31
N LEU A 168 -6.29 -6.15 -4.61
CA LEU A 168 -5.43 -7.33 -4.53
C LEU A 168 -5.98 -8.31 -3.47
N THR A 169 -6.30 -9.51 -3.89
CA THR A 169 -6.83 -10.59 -3.04
C THR A 169 -5.93 -11.83 -3.08
N GLY A 170 -6.21 -12.82 -2.25
CA GLY A 170 -5.36 -14.01 -2.11
C GLY A 170 -4.16 -13.79 -1.19
N VAL A 171 -4.34 -12.96 -0.19
CA VAL A 171 -3.31 -12.63 0.81
C VAL A 171 -3.23 -13.74 1.84
N GLU A 172 -2.02 -14.27 2.07
CA GLU A 172 -1.72 -15.18 3.16
C GLU A 172 -1.06 -14.41 4.30
N LEU A 173 -1.81 -14.21 5.39
CA LEU A 173 -1.30 -13.51 6.57
C LEU A 173 -0.41 -14.42 7.42
N TYR A 174 0.64 -13.83 7.99
CA TYR A 174 1.48 -14.48 8.98
C TYR A 174 0.98 -14.23 10.40
N ASP A 175 1.36 -15.11 11.32
CA ASP A 175 1.02 -14.96 12.73
C ASP A 175 1.50 -13.61 13.28
N GLY A 176 0.61 -12.93 14.01
CA GLY A 176 0.86 -11.62 14.59
C GLY A 176 0.45 -10.43 13.74
N ALA A 177 0.05 -10.64 12.49
CA ALA A 177 -0.55 -9.58 11.68
C ALA A 177 -1.97 -9.25 12.19
N GLN A 178 -2.24 -7.97 12.43
CA GLN A 178 -3.56 -7.48 12.84
C GLN A 178 -4.23 -6.77 11.67
N VAL A 179 -5.34 -7.32 11.20
CA VAL A 179 -6.11 -6.77 10.08
C VAL A 179 -6.93 -5.57 10.55
N LEU A 180 -6.93 -4.51 9.74
CA LEU A 180 -7.68 -3.28 9.99
C LEU A 180 -8.85 -3.11 9.01
N ILE A 181 -8.63 -3.45 7.75
CA ILE A 181 -9.61 -3.29 6.66
C ILE A 181 -9.67 -4.59 5.86
N THR A 182 -10.88 -4.99 5.51
CA THR A 182 -11.13 -6.14 4.63
C THR A 182 -12.07 -5.77 3.49
N THR A 183 -12.14 -6.66 2.50
CA THR A 183 -13.22 -6.75 1.52
C THR A 183 -13.64 -8.20 1.38
N PHE A 184 -14.92 -8.44 1.16
CA PHE A 184 -15.39 -9.78 0.84
C PHE A 184 -15.13 -10.06 -0.65
N ASP A 185 -14.39 -11.12 -0.93
CA ASP A 185 -14.04 -11.52 -2.30
C ASP A 185 -15.07 -12.52 -2.82
N ASP A 186 -16.13 -12.02 -3.44
CA ASP A 186 -17.24 -12.81 -3.91
C ASP A 186 -17.08 -13.25 -5.38
N LEU A 187 -17.54 -14.46 -5.68
CA LEU A 187 -17.48 -15.01 -7.03
C LEU A 187 -18.36 -14.22 -8.03
N GLU A 188 -19.47 -13.63 -7.56
CA GLU A 188 -20.39 -12.86 -8.39
C GLU A 188 -19.70 -11.65 -9.02
N SER A 189 -18.77 -11.04 -8.31
CA SER A 189 -17.97 -9.93 -8.82
C SER A 189 -17.17 -10.28 -10.06
N TYR A 190 -16.80 -11.55 -10.24
CA TYR A 190 -16.04 -12.02 -11.40
C TYR A 190 -16.92 -12.38 -12.60
N GLU A 191 -18.18 -12.67 -12.38
CA GLU A 191 -19.11 -13.05 -13.44
C GLU A 191 -19.65 -11.86 -14.23
N ASN A 192 -19.86 -10.73 -13.55
CA ASN A 192 -20.59 -9.59 -14.08
C ASN A 192 -19.72 -8.35 -14.32
N ALA A 193 -18.47 -8.37 -13.94
CA ALA A 193 -17.59 -7.25 -14.14
C ALA A 193 -16.94 -7.28 -15.53
N PRO A 194 -16.72 -6.12 -16.17
CA PRO A 194 -15.86 -6.06 -17.33
C PRO A 194 -14.49 -6.59 -16.91
N VAL A 195 -14.09 -7.69 -17.52
CA VAL A 195 -12.75 -8.24 -17.31
C VAL A 195 -11.76 -7.16 -17.72
N TRP A 196 -10.92 -6.74 -16.78
CA TRP A 196 -9.77 -5.93 -17.11
C TRP A 196 -9.03 -6.61 -18.26
N PRO A 197 -8.69 -5.90 -19.35
CA PRO A 197 -7.87 -6.48 -20.38
C PRO A 197 -6.50 -6.76 -19.79
N MET A 198 -6.36 -7.95 -19.22
CA MET A 198 -5.17 -8.47 -18.58
C MET A 198 -4.09 -8.75 -19.61
N SER A 199 -3.78 -7.76 -20.45
CA SER A 199 -2.66 -7.83 -21.39
C SER A 199 -1.32 -8.01 -20.65
N HIS A 200 -1.35 -7.85 -19.32
CA HIS A 200 -0.18 -7.87 -18.47
C HIS A 200 -0.07 -9.14 -17.62
N TYR A 201 -1.13 -9.93 -17.51
CA TYR A 201 -1.09 -11.21 -16.82
C TYR A 201 -1.24 -12.33 -17.85
N PRO A 202 -0.30 -13.25 -17.94
CA PRO A 202 -0.26 -14.22 -19.03
C PRO A 202 -1.33 -15.29 -18.99
N VAL A 203 -2.22 -15.30 -17.99
CA VAL A 203 -3.22 -16.36 -17.82
C VAL A 203 -4.60 -15.75 -17.53
N ALA A 204 -5.48 -15.75 -18.53
CA ALA A 204 -6.91 -15.65 -18.26
C ALA A 204 -7.32 -16.91 -17.48
N ILE A 205 -7.69 -16.76 -16.21
CA ILE A 205 -8.16 -17.88 -15.40
C ILE A 205 -9.59 -18.18 -15.84
N PRO A 206 -9.89 -19.40 -16.31
CA PRO A 206 -11.26 -19.77 -16.65
C PRO A 206 -12.19 -19.64 -15.45
N ALA A 207 -13.47 -19.39 -15.69
CA ALA A 207 -14.48 -19.18 -14.63
C ALA A 207 -14.48 -20.33 -13.60
N GLU A 208 -14.31 -21.57 -14.06
CA GLU A 208 -14.19 -22.73 -13.16
C GLU A 208 -12.96 -22.66 -12.25
N GLY A 209 -11.87 -22.07 -12.74
CA GLY A 209 -10.63 -21.87 -11.99
C GLY A 209 -10.74 -20.76 -10.95
N ILE A 210 -11.54 -19.72 -11.22
CA ILE A 210 -11.73 -18.60 -10.29
C ILE A 210 -12.33 -19.10 -8.97
N ALA A 211 -13.34 -19.96 -9.02
CA ALA A 211 -13.98 -20.49 -7.82
C ALA A 211 -13.04 -21.32 -6.93
N ALA A 212 -11.97 -21.84 -7.50
CA ALA A 212 -10.97 -22.64 -6.80
C ALA A 212 -9.77 -21.81 -6.27
N LEU A 213 -9.73 -20.51 -6.55
CA LEU A 213 -8.62 -19.66 -6.09
C LEU A 213 -8.64 -19.49 -4.56
N PRO A 214 -7.48 -19.45 -3.93
CA PRO A 214 -7.39 -19.19 -2.49
C PRO A 214 -8.09 -17.88 -2.11
N GLY A 215 -8.83 -17.88 -1.02
CA GLY A 215 -9.51 -16.69 -0.51
C GLY A 215 -10.85 -16.33 -1.16
N MET A 216 -11.32 -17.12 -2.14
CA MET A 216 -12.62 -16.91 -2.74
C MET A 216 -13.75 -17.13 -1.72
N ASN A 217 -14.76 -16.25 -1.74
CA ASN A 217 -15.88 -16.21 -0.79
C ASN A 217 -15.44 -16.07 0.68
N THR A 218 -14.37 -15.34 0.91
CA THR A 218 -13.88 -14.97 2.24
C THR A 218 -13.51 -13.50 2.31
N ASP A 219 -13.44 -12.98 3.53
CA ASP A 219 -12.90 -11.64 3.77
C ASP A 219 -11.40 -11.61 3.47
N GLN A 220 -11.01 -10.71 2.60
CA GLN A 220 -9.62 -10.52 2.20
C GLN A 220 -9.04 -9.28 2.88
N PRO A 221 -7.84 -9.36 3.49
CA PRO A 221 -7.21 -8.21 4.12
C PRO A 221 -6.72 -7.22 3.06
N LEU A 222 -7.00 -5.93 3.31
CA LEU A 222 -6.57 -4.81 2.46
C LEU A 222 -5.66 -3.83 3.20
N ALA A 223 -5.75 -3.78 4.52
CA ALA A 223 -4.81 -3.05 5.36
C ALA A 223 -4.59 -3.79 6.67
N TRP A 224 -3.35 -3.89 7.10
CA TRP A 224 -2.96 -4.55 8.34
C TRP A 224 -1.68 -3.96 8.91
N ILE A 225 -1.41 -4.31 10.16
CA ILE A 225 -0.19 -3.95 10.87
C ILE A 225 0.48 -5.18 11.44
N ASN A 226 1.79 -5.12 11.60
CA ASN A 226 2.56 -6.15 12.29
C ASN A 226 3.86 -5.57 12.87
N GLN A 227 4.57 -6.37 13.65
CA GLN A 227 5.91 -6.07 14.14
C GLN A 227 6.96 -6.88 13.40
N TYR A 228 8.11 -6.28 13.18
CA TYR A 228 9.31 -6.94 12.69
C TYR A 228 10.52 -6.52 13.53
N GLY A 229 11.04 -7.43 14.36
CA GLY A 229 12.04 -7.09 15.36
C GLY A 229 11.55 -6.01 16.32
N ALA A 230 12.30 -4.93 16.47
CA ALA A 230 11.91 -3.77 17.29
C ALA A 230 11.01 -2.77 16.55
N GLY A 231 10.86 -2.88 15.24
CA GLY A 231 10.11 -1.94 14.42
C GLY A 231 8.68 -2.38 14.12
N ARG A 232 7.97 -1.54 13.38
CA ARG A 232 6.54 -1.69 13.06
C ARG A 232 6.30 -1.51 11.58
N CYS A 233 5.36 -2.27 11.07
CA CYS A 233 4.99 -2.23 9.68
C CYS A 233 3.49 -1.98 9.52
N PHE A 234 3.15 -1.12 8.59
CA PHE A 234 1.80 -0.88 8.11
C PHE A 234 1.74 -1.23 6.63
N THR A 235 0.89 -2.16 6.26
CA THR A 235 0.70 -2.57 4.88
C THR A 235 -0.70 -2.21 4.43
N ILE A 236 -0.81 -1.62 3.23
CA ILE A 236 -2.08 -1.22 2.63
C ILE A 236 -2.03 -1.50 1.13
N THR A 237 -2.95 -2.31 0.63
CA THR A 237 -2.96 -2.77 -0.77
C THR A 237 -3.88 -1.96 -1.67
N ILE A 238 -4.80 -1.14 -1.11
CA ILE A 238 -5.62 -0.20 -1.88
C ILE A 238 -4.87 1.10 -2.13
N GLY A 239 -5.27 1.84 -3.15
CA GLY A 239 -4.66 3.12 -3.52
C GLY A 239 -4.03 3.11 -4.91
N HIS A 240 -4.40 2.17 -5.78
CA HIS A 240 -4.00 2.18 -7.17
C HIS A 240 -4.63 3.34 -7.94
N ASP A 241 -5.92 3.55 -7.72
CA ASP A 241 -6.66 4.62 -8.40
C ASP A 241 -6.78 5.86 -7.53
N ILE A 242 -6.82 6.99 -8.22
CA ILE A 242 -6.93 8.32 -7.63
C ILE A 242 -8.22 8.51 -6.82
N ASP A 243 -9.29 7.81 -7.16
CA ASP A 243 -10.56 7.93 -6.46
C ASP A 243 -10.46 7.38 -5.02
N THR A 244 -9.59 6.43 -4.77
CA THR A 244 -9.28 5.98 -3.41
C THR A 244 -8.65 7.08 -2.56
N PHE A 245 -7.74 7.89 -3.14
CA PHE A 245 -7.12 9.02 -2.44
C PHE A 245 -8.10 10.14 -2.09
N ARG A 246 -9.29 10.15 -2.67
CA ARG A 246 -10.35 11.13 -2.36
C ARG A 246 -11.29 10.67 -1.26
N ARG A 247 -11.25 9.38 -0.89
CA ARG A 247 -12.09 8.86 0.17
C ARG A 247 -11.61 9.39 1.52
N ILE A 248 -12.54 9.94 2.29
CA ILE A 248 -12.20 10.50 3.61
C ILE A 248 -11.63 9.43 4.53
N GLU A 249 -12.05 8.19 4.35
CA GLU A 249 -11.56 7.03 5.08
C GLU A 249 -10.07 6.82 4.80
N PHE A 250 -9.66 6.87 3.53
CA PHE A 250 -8.25 6.75 3.13
C PHE A 250 -7.42 7.95 3.63
N ILE A 251 -7.94 9.17 3.43
CA ILE A 251 -7.29 10.42 3.86
C ILE A 251 -7.00 10.41 5.37
N ARG A 252 -7.89 9.81 6.16
CA ARG A 252 -7.71 9.67 7.61
C ARG A 252 -6.78 8.54 7.98
N MET A 253 -6.97 7.39 7.39
CA MET A 253 -6.28 6.16 7.75
C MET A 253 -4.81 6.18 7.36
N PHE A 254 -4.50 6.60 6.14
CA PHE A 254 -3.15 6.46 5.59
C PHE A 254 -2.10 7.25 6.40
N PRO A 255 -2.26 8.56 6.67
CA PRO A 255 -1.28 9.29 7.49
C PRO A 255 -1.16 8.76 8.92
N ARG A 256 -2.25 8.26 9.50
CA ARG A 256 -2.24 7.63 10.83
C ARG A 256 -1.48 6.30 10.82
N GLY A 257 -1.63 5.49 9.77
CA GLY A 257 -0.86 4.26 9.58
C GLY A 257 0.63 4.55 9.47
N VAL A 258 1.01 5.60 8.75
CA VAL A 258 2.40 6.05 8.63
C VAL A 258 2.93 6.55 9.98
N GLU A 259 2.16 7.35 10.73
CA GLU A 259 2.55 7.82 12.06
C GLU A 259 2.71 6.66 13.04
N TRP A 260 1.76 5.72 13.04
CA TRP A 260 1.84 4.53 13.88
C TRP A 260 3.07 3.68 13.57
N ALA A 261 3.37 3.45 12.31
CA ALA A 261 4.57 2.74 11.91
C ALA A 261 5.84 3.45 12.43
N ALA A 262 5.90 4.77 12.29
CA ALA A 262 7.04 5.57 12.74
C ALA A 262 7.22 5.56 14.26
N THR A 263 6.13 5.63 15.04
CA THR A 263 6.19 5.98 16.47
C THR A 263 5.58 4.92 17.40
N GLY A 264 4.70 4.08 16.90
CA GLY A 264 3.84 3.19 17.71
C GLY A 264 2.58 3.87 18.25
N GLU A 265 2.40 5.16 17.98
CA GLU A 265 1.27 5.96 18.44
C GLU A 265 0.60 6.69 17.28
N VAL A 266 -0.64 7.14 17.49
CA VAL A 266 -1.35 8.00 16.55
C VAL A 266 -1.80 9.25 17.30
N THR A 267 -1.22 10.39 16.93
CA THR A 267 -1.58 11.70 17.47
C THR A 267 -2.43 12.52 16.49
N LEU A 268 -2.44 12.13 15.23
CA LEU A 268 -3.22 12.77 14.17
C LEU A 268 -4.71 12.63 14.43
N GLN A 269 -5.34 13.78 14.64
CA GLN A 269 -6.80 13.88 14.67
C GLN A 269 -7.29 13.88 13.23
N GLY A 270 -8.11 13.07 12.75
CA GLY A 270 -8.61 13.14 11.37
C GLY A 270 -9.12 14.54 11.03
N PRO A 271 -9.14 14.92 9.76
CA PRO A 271 -9.73 16.17 9.35
C PRO A 271 -11.18 16.21 9.82
N ASP A 272 -11.58 17.32 10.46
CA ASP A 272 -12.98 17.60 10.68
C ASP A 272 -13.68 17.90 9.35
N ARG A 273 -15.00 17.93 9.33
CA ARG A 273 -15.75 18.22 8.10
C ARG A 273 -15.37 19.57 7.45
N ARG A 274 -14.82 20.51 8.22
CA ARG A 274 -14.35 21.81 7.70
C ARG A 274 -12.96 21.69 7.10
N GLY A 275 -12.16 20.74 7.60
CA GLY A 275 -10.81 20.44 7.10
C GLY A 275 -10.77 19.44 5.93
N GLU A 276 -11.86 18.72 5.68
CA GLU A 276 -11.93 17.69 4.64
C GLU A 276 -11.49 18.20 3.26
N ARG A 277 -11.88 19.43 2.91
CA ARG A 277 -11.47 20.06 1.64
C ARG A 277 -9.99 20.38 1.56
N ARG A 278 -9.29 20.56 2.66
CA ARG A 278 -7.85 20.88 2.69
C ARG A 278 -6.98 19.68 2.31
N PHE A 279 -7.52 18.48 2.49
CA PHE A 279 -6.81 17.22 2.22
C PHE A 279 -7.16 16.62 0.86
N LEU A 280 -8.11 17.23 0.13
CA LEU A 280 -8.39 16.80 -1.23
C LEU A 280 -7.28 17.33 -2.14
N PRO A 281 -6.50 16.44 -2.78
CA PRO A 281 -5.44 16.87 -3.68
C PRO A 281 -5.99 17.70 -4.85
N TRP A 282 -5.28 18.77 -5.17
CA TRP A 282 -5.48 19.51 -6.42
C TRP A 282 -5.36 18.55 -7.63
N PRO A 283 -6.20 18.55 -8.66
CA PRO A 283 -7.06 19.63 -9.14
C PRO A 283 -8.56 19.53 -8.79
N TYR A 284 -8.92 18.81 -7.76
CA TYR A 284 -10.32 18.50 -7.46
C TYR A 284 -11.09 19.62 -6.74
N TYR A 285 -10.39 20.63 -6.30
CA TYR A 285 -11.01 21.81 -5.70
C TYR A 285 -11.94 22.59 -6.62
N ASN A 286 -11.80 22.41 -7.94
CA ASN A 286 -12.46 23.26 -8.92
C ASN A 286 -13.64 22.61 -9.66
N ARG A 287 -14.14 21.44 -9.20
CA ARG A 287 -15.27 20.78 -9.85
C ARG A 287 -16.63 21.04 -9.18
N GLU A 288 -16.65 21.80 -8.11
CA GLU A 288 -17.88 22.36 -7.54
C GLU A 288 -17.90 23.84 -7.90
N GLY A 289 -18.27 24.13 -9.13
CA GLY A 289 -18.74 25.44 -9.60
C GLY A 289 -20.24 25.42 -9.61
#